data_e6ea8d23fcb5f638a192611ae7c16210
#
_entry.id   e6ea8d23fcb5f638a192611ae7c16210
#
_cell.length_a   1.000
_cell.length_b   1.000
_cell.length_c   1.000
_cell.angle_alpha   90.00
_cell.angle_beta   90.00
_cell.angle_gamma   90.00
#
_symmetry.space_group_name_H-M   'P 1'
#
loop_
_entity.id
_entity.type
_entity.pdbx_description
1 polymer ?
#
loop_
_entity_poly.entity_id
_entity_poly.type
_entity_poly.pdbx_seq_one_letter_code
_entity_poly.pdbx_strand_id
1 'polypeptide(L)'
;MTQPSSQEGPPAAAAPGRAPGRHHGLRLLVGLLAVWAIGAYLLIPWIAKRYYRRHASDYEISRLTVTGDDHPGDPINLALEGTEAQLVRGMTAAGWHAADPITFATSVRIAIDSVLRRPDDDAPVSNLFLFGRKQDLAFEQPVGDSPRQRHHVRFWRWDQTRDGRPVYFGSATFDERVGLSYATGQVTHHIGPNVDAERDRIVSELEGAGWTERTFYIDGFHEQLEGRNGGGDLGRTDGRLGVVVLSPSGAAPTSH
;
A
#
# COMPACT_ATOMS: atom_id res chain seq x y z
N MET A 1 -21.47 -2.16 -96.27
CA MET A 1 -21.20 -3.08 -95.15
C MET A 1 -20.46 -2.28 -94.12
N THR A 2 -21.14 -1.77 -93.11
CA THR A 2 -20.62 -0.96 -92.01
C THR A 2 -20.78 -1.81 -90.77
N GLN A 3 -19.64 -2.09 -90.07
CA GLN A 3 -19.61 -2.76 -88.80
C GLN A 3 -20.02 -1.77 -87.65
N PRO A 4 -20.76 -2.23 -86.63
CA PRO A 4 -21.08 -1.41 -85.47
C PRO A 4 -19.92 -1.43 -84.49
N SER A 5 -19.55 -0.25 -84.02
CA SER A 5 -18.54 -0.02 -82.94
C SER A 5 -19.03 -0.50 -81.56
N SER A 6 -18.27 -1.37 -80.95
CA SER A 6 -18.46 -1.83 -79.54
C SER A 6 -18.15 -0.67 -78.60
N GLN A 7 -19.15 -0.15 -77.91
CA GLN A 7 -18.93 0.73 -76.77
C GLN A 7 -18.55 -0.10 -75.49
N GLU A 8 -17.33 0.02 -75.05
CA GLU A 8 -16.90 -0.44 -73.72
C GLU A 8 -17.54 0.47 -72.65
N GLY A 9 -18.30 -0.15 -71.77
CA GLY A 9 -18.86 0.52 -70.61
C GLY A 9 -17.75 0.85 -69.52
N PRO A 10 -17.99 1.86 -68.69
CA PRO A 10 -16.98 2.27 -67.68
C PRO A 10 -16.73 1.16 -66.69
N PRO A 11 -15.47 1.06 -66.15
CA PRO A 11 -15.09 0.02 -65.20
C PRO A 11 -15.89 0.16 -63.91
N ALA A 12 -16.36 -0.98 -63.39
CA ALA A 12 -17.08 -1.06 -62.12
C ALA A 12 -16.25 -0.51 -60.97
N ALA A 13 -16.79 0.46 -60.24
CA ALA A 13 -16.17 1.06 -59.07
C ALA A 13 -15.96 -0.04 -58.03
N ALA A 14 -14.71 -0.17 -57.54
CA ALA A 14 -14.36 -1.08 -56.46
C ALA A 14 -15.17 -0.73 -55.20
N ALA A 15 -15.85 -1.71 -54.63
CA ALA A 15 -16.61 -1.54 -53.39
C ALA A 15 -15.68 -1.11 -52.24
N PRO A 16 -16.06 -0.11 -51.43
CA PRO A 16 -15.24 0.34 -50.31
C PRO A 16 -15.05 -0.82 -49.32
N GLY A 17 -13.79 -1.17 -49.07
CA GLY A 17 -13.43 -2.17 -48.08
C GLY A 17 -14.04 -1.79 -46.70
N ARG A 18 -14.77 -2.71 -46.11
CA ARG A 18 -15.35 -2.54 -44.77
C ARG A 18 -14.22 -2.25 -43.80
N ALA A 19 -14.20 -1.05 -43.23
CA ALA A 19 -13.35 -0.69 -42.13
C ALA A 19 -13.55 -1.69 -40.98
N PRO A 20 -12.48 -2.17 -40.32
CA PRO A 20 -12.60 -3.11 -39.22
C PRO A 20 -13.46 -2.45 -38.13
N GLY A 21 -14.59 -3.08 -37.79
CA GLY A 21 -15.63 -2.50 -36.97
C GLY A 21 -15.06 -2.16 -35.58
N ARG A 22 -15.44 -1.03 -34.99
CA ARG A 22 -15.13 -0.53 -33.64
C ARG A 22 -15.21 -1.61 -32.55
N HIS A 23 -15.98 -2.68 -32.77
CA HIS A 23 -16.13 -3.81 -31.85
C HIS A 23 -14.91 -4.74 -31.77
N HIS A 24 -14.02 -4.80 -32.77
CA HIS A 24 -12.79 -5.61 -32.70
C HIS A 24 -11.78 -4.98 -31.79
N GLY A 25 -11.58 -3.67 -31.81
CA GLY A 25 -10.69 -2.96 -30.90
C GLY A 25 -11.13 -3.08 -29.44
N LEU A 26 -12.45 -2.94 -29.19
CA LEU A 26 -12.99 -3.10 -27.83
C LEU A 26 -12.82 -4.55 -27.31
N ARG A 27 -13.07 -5.56 -28.14
CA ARG A 27 -12.87 -6.97 -27.75
C ARG A 27 -11.42 -7.30 -27.46
N LEU A 28 -10.48 -6.75 -28.23
CA LEU A 28 -9.04 -6.89 -27.97
C LEU A 28 -8.66 -6.21 -26.66
N LEU A 29 -9.14 -4.99 -26.40
CA LEU A 29 -8.87 -4.28 -25.15
C LEU A 29 -9.40 -5.05 -23.94
N VAL A 30 -10.65 -5.53 -24.01
CA VAL A 30 -11.26 -6.33 -22.93
C VAL A 30 -10.48 -7.63 -22.72
N GLY A 31 -10.04 -8.30 -23.81
CA GLY A 31 -9.20 -9.50 -23.73
C GLY A 31 -7.85 -9.23 -23.05
N LEU A 32 -7.18 -8.14 -23.42
CA LEU A 32 -5.91 -7.76 -22.80
C LEU A 32 -6.07 -7.41 -21.31
N LEU A 33 -7.13 -6.69 -20.95
CA LEU A 33 -7.44 -6.39 -19.56
C LEU A 33 -7.74 -7.65 -18.75
N ALA A 34 -8.48 -8.61 -19.34
CA ALA A 34 -8.75 -9.89 -18.68
C ALA A 34 -7.46 -10.71 -18.48
N VAL A 35 -6.58 -10.78 -19.47
CA VAL A 35 -5.28 -11.46 -19.36
C VAL A 35 -4.41 -10.78 -18.29
N TRP A 36 -4.35 -9.45 -18.28
CA TRP A 36 -3.64 -8.71 -17.25
C TRP A 36 -4.21 -8.99 -15.85
N ALA A 37 -5.54 -8.94 -15.69
CA ALA A 37 -6.19 -9.18 -14.40
C ALA A 37 -5.93 -10.61 -13.89
N ILE A 38 -6.07 -11.63 -14.76
CA ILE A 38 -5.79 -13.03 -14.42
C ILE A 38 -4.29 -13.19 -14.04
N GLY A 39 -3.39 -12.61 -14.81
CA GLY A 39 -1.95 -12.65 -14.54
C GLY A 39 -1.61 -12.00 -13.21
N ALA A 40 -2.02 -10.74 -13.02
CA ALA A 40 -1.65 -9.92 -11.87
C ALA A 40 -2.32 -10.38 -10.56
N TYR A 41 -3.58 -10.83 -10.60
CA TYR A 41 -4.35 -11.11 -9.39
C TYR A 41 -4.52 -12.59 -9.05
N LEU A 42 -4.22 -13.51 -9.98
CA LEU A 42 -4.34 -14.96 -9.73
C LEU A 42 -3.02 -15.71 -9.95
N LEU A 43 -2.39 -15.56 -11.13
CA LEU A 43 -1.26 -16.40 -11.51
C LEU A 43 0.03 -16.00 -10.79
N ILE A 44 0.41 -14.71 -10.82
CA ILE A 44 1.64 -14.22 -10.20
C ILE A 44 1.58 -14.39 -8.67
N PRO A 45 0.50 -14.01 -7.95
CA PRO A 45 0.38 -14.27 -6.52
C PRO A 45 0.47 -15.75 -6.15
N TRP A 46 -0.15 -16.63 -6.95
CA TRP A 46 -0.05 -18.08 -6.71
C TRP A 46 1.39 -18.60 -6.84
N ILE A 47 2.12 -18.17 -7.89
CA ILE A 47 3.54 -18.55 -8.09
C ILE A 47 4.40 -17.99 -6.96
N ALA A 48 4.24 -16.71 -6.62
CA ALA A 48 4.98 -16.03 -5.57
C ALA A 48 4.78 -16.70 -4.22
N LYS A 49 3.53 -16.95 -3.83
CA LYS A 49 3.19 -17.66 -2.59
C LYS A 49 3.84 -19.04 -2.50
N ARG A 50 3.90 -19.78 -3.62
CA ARG A 50 4.57 -21.08 -3.68
C ARG A 50 6.10 -20.95 -3.56
N TYR A 51 6.67 -19.89 -4.14
CA TYR A 51 8.12 -19.61 -4.08
C TYR A 51 8.53 -19.22 -2.65
N TYR A 52 7.88 -18.21 -2.07
CA TYR A 52 8.22 -17.70 -0.74
C TYR A 52 7.98 -18.71 0.38
N ARG A 53 6.92 -19.53 0.32
CA ARG A 53 6.72 -20.62 1.28
C ARG A 53 7.83 -21.66 1.29
N ARG A 54 8.53 -21.85 0.18
CA ARG A 54 9.67 -22.78 0.08
C ARG A 54 10.96 -22.18 0.63
N HIS A 55 11.05 -20.85 0.69
CA HIS A 55 12.24 -20.10 1.12
C HIS A 55 11.96 -19.32 2.43
N ALA A 56 10.85 -19.55 3.10
CA ALA A 56 10.44 -18.86 4.31
C ALA A 56 11.41 -19.04 5.50
N SER A 57 12.28 -20.06 5.45
CA SER A 57 13.31 -20.27 6.46
C SER A 57 14.45 -19.24 6.42
N ASP A 58 14.57 -18.47 5.35
CA ASP A 58 15.68 -17.51 5.15
C ASP A 58 15.30 -16.08 5.61
N TYR A 59 14.03 -15.86 5.97
CA TYR A 59 13.55 -14.58 6.46
C TYR A 59 13.47 -14.60 7.99
N GLU A 60 14.33 -13.85 8.63
CA GLU A 60 14.22 -13.49 10.05
C GLU A 60 12.99 -12.55 10.17
N ILE A 61 11.83 -13.17 10.43
CA ILE A 61 10.45 -12.68 10.14
C ILE A 61 10.06 -11.44 10.98
N SER A 62 10.86 -11.05 11.97
CA SER A 62 10.41 -10.07 12.97
C SER A 62 10.58 -8.60 12.59
N ARG A 63 11.25 -8.27 11.50
CA ARG A 63 11.66 -6.88 11.16
C ARG A 63 11.02 -6.32 9.90
N LEU A 64 10.43 -7.20 9.06
CA LEU A 64 9.67 -6.83 7.87
C LEU A 64 8.27 -7.42 7.93
N THR A 65 7.31 -6.70 7.40
CA THR A 65 5.98 -7.23 7.13
C THR A 65 6.00 -8.04 5.83
N VAL A 66 4.94 -8.79 5.59
CA VAL A 66 4.74 -9.49 4.30
C VAL A 66 3.37 -9.15 3.72
N THR A 67 3.28 -9.12 2.40
CA THR A 67 2.00 -8.95 1.69
C THR A 67 1.17 -10.24 1.75
N GLY A 68 -0.10 -10.16 1.33
CA GLY A 68 -0.96 -11.35 1.21
C GLY A 68 -0.43 -12.43 0.25
N ASP A 69 0.48 -12.06 -0.62
CA ASP A 69 1.14 -12.93 -1.61
C ASP A 69 2.54 -13.38 -1.15
N ASP A 70 2.85 -13.22 0.14
CA ASP A 70 4.11 -13.56 0.80
C ASP A 70 5.35 -12.79 0.24
N HIS A 71 5.14 -11.64 -0.44
CA HIS A 71 6.25 -10.74 -0.80
C HIS A 71 6.68 -9.89 0.42
N PRO A 72 7.95 -9.47 0.48
CA PRO A 72 8.39 -8.49 1.47
C PRO A 72 7.51 -7.24 1.43
N GLY A 73 7.00 -6.85 2.59
CA GLY A 73 6.22 -5.62 2.76
C GLY A 73 7.09 -4.50 3.30
N ASP A 74 6.47 -3.60 4.07
CA ASP A 74 7.12 -2.45 4.64
C ASP A 74 7.87 -2.82 5.94
N PRO A 75 8.96 -2.12 6.29
CA PRO A 75 9.73 -2.41 7.49
C PRO A 75 8.97 -1.99 8.76
N ILE A 76 9.22 -2.71 9.86
CA ILE A 76 8.81 -2.31 11.20
C ILE A 76 9.77 -1.23 11.68
N ASN A 77 9.29 -0.02 11.94
CA ASN A 77 10.10 1.12 12.35
C ASN A 77 9.65 1.77 13.67
N LEU A 78 8.49 1.34 14.21
CA LEU A 78 7.88 1.91 15.41
C LEU A 78 7.39 0.81 16.35
N ALA A 79 7.38 1.07 17.66
CA ALA A 79 6.67 0.29 18.66
C ALA A 79 5.97 1.21 19.66
N LEU A 80 4.73 0.89 20.01
CA LEU A 80 3.95 1.59 21.03
C LEU A 80 3.69 0.64 22.21
N GLU A 81 4.09 1.05 23.42
CA GLU A 81 3.87 0.32 24.66
C GLU A 81 2.67 0.92 25.40
N GLY A 82 1.58 0.18 25.51
CA GLY A 82 0.34 0.62 26.15
C GLY A 82 -0.85 -0.24 25.75
N THR A 83 -2.02 0.06 26.29
CA THR A 83 -3.26 -0.62 25.93
C THR A 83 -3.76 -0.17 24.55
N GLU A 84 -4.57 -0.99 23.90
CA GLU A 84 -5.21 -0.63 22.62
C GLU A 84 -5.99 0.68 22.72
N ALA A 85 -6.71 0.87 23.83
CA ALA A 85 -7.45 2.11 24.06
C ALA A 85 -6.55 3.35 24.19
N GLN A 86 -5.35 3.23 24.76
CA GLN A 86 -4.35 4.30 24.80
C GLN A 86 -3.80 4.58 23.40
N LEU A 87 -3.47 3.53 22.63
CA LEU A 87 -2.99 3.65 21.26
C LEU A 87 -4.02 4.38 20.39
N VAL A 88 -5.27 3.90 20.36
CA VAL A 88 -6.34 4.51 19.56
C VAL A 88 -6.56 5.97 19.94
N ARG A 89 -6.65 6.28 21.25
CA ARG A 89 -6.85 7.67 21.70
C ARG A 89 -5.63 8.55 21.39
N GLY A 90 -4.42 8.04 21.58
CA GLY A 90 -3.18 8.75 21.29
C GLY A 90 -3.08 9.10 19.80
N MET A 91 -3.27 8.13 18.94
CA MET A 91 -3.27 8.34 17.48
C MET A 91 -4.35 9.33 17.04
N THR A 92 -5.58 9.19 17.56
CA THR A 92 -6.66 10.14 17.26
C THR A 92 -6.35 11.56 17.75
N ALA A 93 -5.80 11.71 18.96
CA ALA A 93 -5.40 13.01 19.50
C ALA A 93 -4.23 13.63 18.71
N ALA A 94 -3.36 12.82 18.14
CA ALA A 94 -2.27 13.21 17.25
C ALA A 94 -2.75 13.51 15.79
N GLY A 95 -4.05 13.46 15.53
CA GLY A 95 -4.65 13.81 14.23
C GLY A 95 -4.69 12.68 13.22
N TRP A 96 -4.52 11.43 13.66
CA TRP A 96 -4.63 10.24 12.82
C TRP A 96 -6.06 9.69 12.83
N HIS A 97 -6.51 9.20 11.69
CA HIS A 97 -7.83 8.59 11.52
C HIS A 97 -7.68 7.09 11.37
N ALA A 98 -8.65 6.32 11.86
CA ALA A 98 -8.66 4.88 11.62
C ALA A 98 -8.88 4.61 10.13
N ALA A 99 -8.01 3.80 9.54
CA ALA A 99 -8.11 3.44 8.13
C ALA A 99 -9.09 2.27 7.93
N ASP A 100 -9.92 2.36 6.91
CA ASP A 100 -10.89 1.33 6.56
C ASP A 100 -10.21 0.06 6.01
N PRO A 101 -10.72 -1.14 6.35
CA PRO A 101 -10.19 -2.38 5.77
C PRO A 101 -10.49 -2.48 4.27
N ILE A 102 -9.51 -2.94 3.48
CA ILE A 102 -9.70 -3.17 2.04
C ILE A 102 -10.72 -4.27 1.79
N THR A 103 -11.76 -3.94 1.01
CA THR A 103 -12.66 -4.89 0.34
C THR A 103 -12.38 -4.89 -1.18
N PHE A 104 -12.85 -5.93 -1.90
CA PHE A 104 -12.73 -5.95 -3.36
C PHE A 104 -13.39 -4.73 -4.02
N ALA A 105 -14.54 -4.31 -3.52
CA ALA A 105 -15.27 -3.16 -4.03
C ALA A 105 -14.49 -1.84 -3.85
N THR A 106 -13.84 -1.65 -2.68
CA THR A 106 -13.02 -0.46 -2.41
C THR A 106 -11.74 -0.45 -3.25
N SER A 107 -11.11 -1.62 -3.49
CA SER A 107 -9.95 -1.72 -4.38
C SER A 107 -10.27 -1.32 -5.81
N VAL A 108 -11.42 -1.74 -6.35
CA VAL A 108 -11.89 -1.33 -7.68
C VAL A 108 -12.21 0.17 -7.72
N ARG A 109 -12.84 0.71 -6.66
CA ARG A 109 -13.13 2.14 -6.54
C ARG A 109 -11.85 2.98 -6.55
N ILE A 110 -10.84 2.61 -5.75
CA ILE A 110 -9.53 3.30 -5.75
C ILE A 110 -8.91 3.32 -7.14
N ALA A 111 -8.93 2.18 -7.85
CA ALA A 111 -8.37 2.11 -9.19
C ALA A 111 -9.09 3.07 -10.16
N ILE A 112 -10.42 3.12 -10.10
CA ILE A 112 -11.24 4.01 -10.94
C ILE A 112 -11.02 5.47 -10.56
N ASP A 113 -11.07 5.82 -9.27
CA ASP A 113 -10.92 7.19 -8.78
C ASP A 113 -9.51 7.73 -9.01
N SER A 114 -8.49 6.87 -8.90
CA SER A 114 -7.11 7.22 -9.25
C SER A 114 -6.96 7.55 -10.73
N VAL A 115 -7.64 6.83 -11.62
CA VAL A 115 -7.65 7.12 -13.07
C VAL A 115 -8.44 8.39 -13.38
N LEU A 116 -9.57 8.60 -12.70
CA LEU A 116 -10.46 9.75 -12.91
C LEU A 116 -10.04 11.00 -12.13
N ARG A 117 -8.97 10.92 -11.32
CA ARG A 117 -8.46 12.01 -10.46
C ARG A 117 -9.50 12.57 -9.49
N ARG A 118 -10.38 11.73 -8.96
CA ARG A 118 -11.35 12.12 -7.95
C ARG A 118 -10.74 11.96 -6.55
N PRO A 119 -10.97 12.91 -5.63
CA PRO A 119 -10.64 12.74 -4.22
C PRO A 119 -11.44 11.57 -3.63
N ASP A 120 -10.79 10.68 -2.94
CA ASP A 120 -11.41 9.64 -2.10
C ASP A 120 -10.70 9.67 -0.75
N ASP A 121 -11.30 10.35 0.23
CA ASP A 121 -10.72 10.58 1.55
C ASP A 121 -10.65 9.29 2.39
N ASP A 122 -11.38 8.23 1.97
CA ASP A 122 -11.47 6.94 2.66
C ASP A 122 -10.76 5.81 1.91
N ALA A 123 -9.68 6.09 1.19
CA ALA A 123 -8.98 5.08 0.40
C ALA A 123 -8.32 4.01 1.32
N PRO A 124 -8.74 2.73 1.23
CA PRO A 124 -8.32 1.71 2.19
C PRO A 124 -6.84 1.33 2.06
N VAL A 125 -6.23 0.96 3.19
CA VAL A 125 -4.84 0.53 3.29
C VAL A 125 -4.71 -0.96 2.98
N SER A 126 -3.75 -1.36 2.13
CA SER A 126 -3.48 -2.77 1.79
C SER A 126 -3.18 -3.60 3.05
N ASN A 127 -3.68 -4.84 3.10
CA ASN A 127 -3.36 -5.74 4.19
C ASN A 127 -1.89 -6.15 4.14
N LEU A 128 -1.20 -5.96 5.26
CA LEU A 128 0.10 -6.53 5.52
C LEU A 128 0.01 -7.55 6.66
N PHE A 129 0.97 -8.44 6.72
CA PHE A 129 1.01 -9.52 7.70
C PHE A 129 2.30 -9.47 8.49
N LEU A 130 2.18 -9.64 9.81
CA LEU A 130 3.28 -9.84 10.74
C LEU A 130 2.84 -10.91 11.75
N PHE A 131 3.74 -11.74 12.24
CA PHE A 131 3.41 -12.86 13.12
C PHE A 131 2.35 -13.82 12.53
N GLY A 132 2.32 -13.98 11.19
CA GLY A 132 1.36 -14.85 10.50
C GLY A 132 -0.08 -14.33 10.44
N ARG A 133 -0.36 -13.09 10.85
CA ARG A 133 -1.70 -12.49 10.88
C ARG A 133 -1.70 -11.06 10.32
N LYS A 134 -2.88 -10.61 9.91
CA LYS A 134 -3.10 -9.22 9.47
C LYS A 134 -2.83 -8.24 10.61
N GLN A 135 -2.60 -6.97 10.24
CA GLN A 135 -2.58 -5.88 11.20
C GLN A 135 -3.86 -5.85 12.06
N ASP A 136 -3.68 -5.53 13.34
CA ASP A 136 -4.79 -5.36 14.27
C ASP A 136 -5.44 -3.98 14.12
N LEU A 137 -4.61 -2.95 13.90
CA LEU A 137 -5.03 -1.57 13.73
C LEU A 137 -4.30 -0.94 12.55
N ALA A 138 -4.96 0.00 11.88
CA ALA A 138 -4.36 0.82 10.87
C ALA A 138 -4.88 2.27 11.01
N PHE A 139 -3.98 3.23 10.76
CA PHE A 139 -4.31 4.64 10.78
C PHE A 139 -3.73 5.32 9.57
N GLU A 140 -4.37 6.41 9.16
CA GLU A 140 -3.94 7.26 8.07
C GLU A 140 -4.11 8.73 8.42
N GLN A 141 -3.33 9.57 7.73
CA GLN A 141 -3.44 11.02 7.80
C GLN A 141 -3.26 11.56 6.38
N PRO A 142 -4.35 12.01 5.73
CA PRO A 142 -4.30 12.54 4.37
C PRO A 142 -3.42 13.78 4.26
N VAL A 143 -2.78 13.99 3.09
CA VAL A 143 -1.98 15.17 2.79
C VAL A 143 -2.64 15.98 1.68
N GLY A 144 -3.12 17.18 2.02
CA GLY A 144 -3.85 18.04 1.09
C GLY A 144 -5.14 17.38 0.59
N ASP A 145 -5.55 17.73 -0.64
CA ASP A 145 -6.79 17.24 -1.26
C ASP A 145 -6.55 16.01 -2.16
N SER A 146 -5.41 15.34 -2.03
CA SER A 146 -5.04 14.22 -2.90
C SER A 146 -5.25 12.88 -2.20
N PRO A 147 -6.11 11.97 -2.73
CA PRO A 147 -6.28 10.64 -2.18
C PRO A 147 -5.05 9.72 -2.41
N ARG A 148 -4.05 10.24 -3.11
CA ARG A 148 -2.85 9.50 -3.50
C ARG A 148 -1.70 9.65 -2.53
N GLN A 149 -1.73 10.74 -1.73
CA GLN A 149 -0.68 11.07 -0.79
C GLN A 149 -1.24 11.06 0.62
N ARG A 150 -0.68 10.19 1.45
CA ARG A 150 -1.06 10.09 2.85
C ARG A 150 0.05 9.46 3.67
N HIS A 151 0.11 9.86 4.90
CA HIS A 151 0.85 9.12 5.92
C HIS A 151 -0.02 7.95 6.36
N HIS A 152 0.56 6.78 6.54
CA HIS A 152 -0.17 5.66 7.10
C HIS A 152 0.71 4.79 8.00
N VAL A 153 0.08 4.13 8.95
CA VAL A 153 0.75 3.21 9.87
C VAL A 153 -0.16 2.02 10.16
N ARG A 154 0.45 0.86 10.27
CA ARG A 154 -0.21 -0.39 10.65
C ARG A 154 0.41 -0.91 11.91
N PHE A 155 -0.40 -1.46 12.82
CA PHE A 155 0.05 -2.00 14.10
C PHE A 155 -0.34 -3.46 14.26
N TRP A 156 0.58 -4.23 14.85
CA TRP A 156 0.40 -5.63 15.24
C TRP A 156 0.69 -5.76 16.72
N ARG A 157 -0.26 -6.24 17.48
CA ARG A 157 -0.05 -6.53 18.89
C ARG A 157 0.93 -7.70 19.02
N TRP A 158 1.98 -7.51 19.81
CA TRP A 158 2.85 -8.62 20.18
C TRP A 158 2.15 -9.49 21.23
N ASP A 159 2.44 -10.79 21.24
CA ASP A 159 1.90 -11.75 22.22
C ASP A 159 2.54 -11.62 23.62
N GLN A 160 3.65 -10.90 23.72
CA GLN A 160 4.34 -10.61 24.96
C GLN A 160 4.05 -9.18 25.43
N THR A 161 4.40 -8.93 26.70
CA THR A 161 4.32 -7.60 27.30
C THR A 161 5.71 -7.13 27.71
N ARG A 162 5.90 -5.82 27.78
CA ARG A 162 7.10 -5.21 28.34
C ARG A 162 6.71 -4.37 29.54
N ASP A 163 7.34 -4.63 30.68
CA ASP A 163 7.00 -4.00 31.97
C ASP A 163 5.51 -4.07 32.30
N GLY A 164 4.86 -5.20 31.94
CA GLY A 164 3.42 -5.42 32.12
C GLY A 164 2.51 -4.68 31.14
N ARG A 165 3.08 -3.95 30.16
CA ARG A 165 2.31 -3.22 29.12
C ARG A 165 2.26 -4.03 27.83
N PRO A 166 1.10 -4.09 27.15
CA PRO A 166 1.03 -4.57 25.77
C PRO A 166 1.95 -3.78 24.85
N VAL A 167 2.54 -4.46 23.86
CA VAL A 167 3.39 -3.85 22.85
C VAL A 167 2.74 -4.02 21.49
N TYR A 168 2.73 -2.95 20.70
CA TYR A 168 2.26 -2.93 19.32
C TYR A 168 3.42 -2.52 18.40
N PHE A 169 3.87 -3.43 17.55
CA PHE A 169 4.83 -3.10 16.50
C PHE A 169 4.15 -2.37 15.35
N GLY A 170 4.76 -1.32 14.87
CA GLY A 170 4.24 -0.44 13.84
C GLY A 170 5.12 -0.43 12.59
N SER A 171 4.46 -0.37 11.44
CA SER A 171 5.06 -0.07 10.14
C SER A 171 4.45 1.22 9.62
N ALA A 172 5.21 2.30 9.69
CA ALA A 172 4.82 3.64 9.28
C ALA A 172 5.50 4.00 7.96
N THR A 173 4.73 4.42 6.97
CA THR A 173 5.20 4.80 5.63
C THR A 173 4.37 5.95 5.07
N PHE A 174 4.91 6.63 4.08
CA PHE A 174 4.24 7.68 3.32
C PHE A 174 3.88 7.18 1.93
N ASP A 175 2.60 7.19 1.57
CA ASP A 175 2.14 6.91 0.21
C ASP A 175 2.37 8.14 -0.67
N GLU A 176 3.27 8.02 -1.66
CA GLU A 176 3.59 9.11 -2.60
C GLU A 176 2.67 9.12 -3.81
N ARG A 177 2.28 7.94 -4.30
CA ARG A 177 1.51 7.77 -5.54
C ARG A 177 0.86 6.42 -5.65
N VAL A 178 -0.15 6.32 -6.51
CA VAL A 178 -0.74 5.05 -6.95
C VAL A 178 -0.11 4.63 -8.27
N GLY A 179 0.19 3.34 -8.44
CA GLY A 179 0.77 2.77 -9.65
C GLY A 179 0.60 1.26 -9.72
N LEU A 180 1.38 0.60 -10.58
CA LEU A 180 1.41 -0.85 -10.67
C LEU A 180 2.59 -1.41 -9.87
N SER A 181 2.34 -2.43 -9.08
CA SER A 181 3.38 -3.19 -8.36
C SER A 181 4.39 -3.76 -9.36
N TYR A 182 5.67 -3.56 -9.08
CA TYR A 182 6.74 -4.09 -9.92
C TYR A 182 6.77 -5.63 -9.89
N ALA A 183 6.44 -6.23 -8.74
CA ALA A 183 6.49 -7.68 -8.57
C ALA A 183 5.26 -8.40 -9.14
N THR A 184 4.05 -7.83 -8.99
CA THR A 184 2.80 -8.52 -9.33
C THR A 184 2.02 -7.87 -10.48
N GLY A 185 2.31 -6.61 -10.82
CA GLY A 185 1.53 -5.81 -11.76
C GLY A 185 0.13 -5.42 -11.26
N GLN A 186 -0.15 -5.61 -9.98
CA GLN A 186 -1.39 -5.15 -9.34
C GLN A 186 -1.36 -3.65 -9.12
N VAL A 187 -2.53 -3.01 -9.06
CA VAL A 187 -2.63 -1.61 -8.62
C VAL A 187 -2.28 -1.53 -7.14
N THR A 188 -1.33 -0.66 -6.79
CA THR A 188 -0.84 -0.47 -5.42
C THR A 188 -0.42 0.97 -5.17
N HIS A 189 -0.28 1.33 -3.89
CA HIS A 189 0.40 2.55 -3.49
C HIS A 189 1.91 2.32 -3.50
N HIS A 190 2.65 3.35 -3.90
CA HIS A 190 4.10 3.39 -3.83
C HIS A 190 4.52 4.29 -2.69
N ILE A 191 5.41 3.78 -1.84
CA ILE A 191 5.85 4.49 -0.64
C ILE A 191 7.09 5.34 -0.90
N GLY A 192 7.23 6.39 -0.10
CA GLY A 192 8.45 7.20 -0.03
C GLY A 192 9.62 6.42 0.56
N PRO A 193 10.85 6.71 0.11
CA PRO A 193 12.02 5.94 0.50
C PRO A 193 12.45 6.14 1.96
N ASN A 194 12.11 7.26 2.60
CA ASN A 194 12.54 7.58 3.96
C ASN A 194 11.48 7.14 4.98
N VAL A 195 11.58 5.90 5.44
CA VAL A 195 10.61 5.34 6.42
C VAL A 195 10.85 5.87 7.84
N ASP A 196 12.04 6.40 8.14
CA ASP A 196 12.34 6.97 9.46
C ASP A 196 11.64 8.30 9.68
N ALA A 197 11.43 9.08 8.62
CA ALA A 197 10.66 10.32 8.70
C ALA A 197 9.23 10.07 9.18
N GLU A 198 8.61 8.96 8.78
CA GLU A 198 7.27 8.59 9.22
C GLU A 198 7.25 8.11 10.66
N ARG A 199 8.26 7.35 11.08
CA ARG A 199 8.48 6.98 12.48
C ARG A 199 8.58 8.23 13.36
N ASP A 200 9.50 9.12 13.00
CA ASP A 200 9.83 10.31 13.79
C ASP A 200 8.66 11.30 13.81
N ARG A 201 7.86 11.35 12.74
CA ARG A 201 6.61 12.10 12.67
C ARG A 201 5.62 11.61 13.74
N ILE A 202 5.32 10.31 13.77
CA ILE A 202 4.36 9.74 14.75
C ILE A 202 4.86 9.97 16.18
N VAL A 203 6.14 9.78 16.44
CA VAL A 203 6.75 10.06 17.74
C VAL A 203 6.49 11.51 18.15
N SER A 204 6.84 12.46 17.29
CA SER A 204 6.68 13.90 17.55
C SER A 204 5.21 14.30 17.74
N GLU A 205 4.31 13.75 16.94
CA GLU A 205 2.88 14.06 17.03
C GLU A 205 2.23 13.49 18.29
N LEU A 206 2.63 12.29 18.75
CA LEU A 206 2.19 11.73 20.02
C LEU A 206 2.74 12.53 21.22
N GLU A 207 3.99 12.99 21.14
CA GLU A 207 4.59 13.88 22.14
C GLU A 207 3.84 15.21 22.19
N GLY A 208 3.62 15.84 21.02
CA GLY A 208 2.88 17.10 20.92
C GLY A 208 1.44 17.00 21.41
N ALA A 209 0.79 15.85 21.26
CA ALA A 209 -0.54 15.57 21.76
C ALA A 209 -0.58 15.20 23.26
N GLY A 210 0.57 15.12 23.94
CA GLY A 210 0.67 14.79 25.35
C GLY A 210 0.38 13.31 25.69
N TRP A 211 0.49 12.42 24.70
CA TRP A 211 0.22 10.98 24.87
C TRP A 211 1.47 10.14 25.09
N THR A 212 2.62 10.77 25.27
CA THR A 212 3.91 10.10 25.50
C THR A 212 4.34 10.25 26.95
N GLU A 213 4.62 9.13 27.62
CA GLU A 213 5.30 9.08 28.90
C GLU A 213 6.83 9.11 28.72
N ARG A 214 7.31 8.36 27.73
CA ARG A 214 8.74 8.24 27.41
C ARG A 214 8.92 7.80 25.97
N THR A 215 9.94 8.36 25.30
CA THR A 215 10.43 7.91 23.99
C THR A 215 11.87 7.44 24.11
N PHE A 216 12.23 6.36 23.41
CA PHE A 216 13.60 5.91 23.24
C PHE A 216 13.75 5.15 21.91
N TYR A 217 15.00 4.93 21.50
CA TYR A 217 15.30 4.21 20.26
C TYR A 217 16.11 2.96 20.56
N ILE A 218 15.84 1.87 19.82
CA ILE A 218 16.63 0.64 19.86
C ILE A 218 17.52 0.64 18.64
N ASP A 219 18.83 0.83 18.83
CA ASP A 219 19.82 0.83 17.77
C ASP A 219 20.03 -0.59 17.21
N GLY A 220 20.38 -0.68 15.92
CA GLY A 220 20.68 -1.95 15.26
C GLY A 220 19.49 -2.89 15.14
N PHE A 221 18.27 -2.36 15.21
CA PHE A 221 17.06 -3.16 15.01
C PHE A 221 17.01 -3.69 13.57
N HIS A 222 17.40 -2.92 12.58
CA HIS A 222 17.62 -3.37 11.20
C HIS A 222 19.11 -3.47 10.91
N GLU A 223 19.56 -4.63 10.45
CA GLU A 223 20.92 -4.82 9.95
C GLU A 223 21.08 -4.31 8.52
N GLN A 224 20.02 -4.48 7.71
CA GLN A 224 19.95 -4.00 6.33
C GLN A 224 19.28 -2.62 6.31
N LEU A 225 20.04 -1.58 5.93
CA LEU A 225 19.57 -0.19 5.95
C LEU A 225 18.88 0.26 4.68
N GLU A 226 18.92 -0.55 3.63
CA GLU A 226 18.19 -0.33 2.38
C GLU A 226 17.56 -1.63 1.90
N GLY A 227 16.35 -1.56 1.37
CA GLY A 227 15.64 -2.72 0.83
C GLY A 227 14.55 -2.31 -0.15
N ARG A 228 13.93 -3.30 -0.80
CA ARG A 228 12.77 -3.07 -1.65
C ARG A 228 11.60 -3.89 -1.15
N ASN A 229 10.43 -3.27 -1.09
CA ASN A 229 9.18 -3.97 -0.82
C ASN A 229 8.63 -4.68 -2.07
N GLY A 230 7.55 -5.44 -1.94
CA GLY A 230 6.89 -6.14 -3.05
C GLY A 230 6.32 -5.23 -4.14
N GLY A 231 6.10 -3.94 -3.84
CA GLY A 231 5.76 -2.92 -4.82
C GLY A 231 6.94 -2.48 -5.70
N GLY A 232 8.18 -2.84 -5.30
CA GLY A 232 9.43 -2.43 -5.92
C GLY A 232 10.00 -1.12 -5.34
N ASP A 233 9.34 -0.56 -4.32
CA ASP A 233 9.74 0.70 -3.71
C ASP A 233 10.98 0.53 -2.84
N LEU A 234 11.91 1.46 -2.95
CA LEU A 234 13.10 1.50 -2.13
C LEU A 234 12.72 2.06 -0.74
N GLY A 235 13.04 1.30 0.31
CA GLY A 235 13.02 1.76 1.70
C GLY A 235 14.43 2.00 2.21
N ARG A 236 14.62 3.10 2.93
CA ARG A 236 15.86 3.43 3.64
C ARG A 236 15.56 3.72 5.09
N THR A 237 16.41 3.18 5.97
CA THR A 237 16.30 3.36 7.41
C THR A 237 17.66 3.60 8.04
N ASP A 238 17.70 4.31 9.17
CA ASP A 238 18.87 4.45 10.03
C ASP A 238 19.13 3.18 10.88
N GLY A 239 18.27 2.18 10.76
CA GLY A 239 18.38 0.90 11.46
C GLY A 239 17.75 0.89 12.85
N ARG A 240 17.14 1.98 13.31
CA ARG A 240 16.57 2.09 14.66
C ARG A 240 15.07 1.80 14.69
N LEU A 241 14.62 1.22 15.78
CA LEU A 241 13.21 1.14 16.13
C LEU A 241 12.89 2.27 17.12
N GLY A 242 11.94 3.15 16.76
CA GLY A 242 11.40 4.13 17.69
C GLY A 242 10.41 3.46 18.66
N VAL A 243 10.56 3.69 19.96
CA VAL A 243 9.64 3.14 20.97
C VAL A 243 9.02 4.27 21.76
N VAL A 244 7.68 4.31 21.76
CA VAL A 244 6.91 5.26 22.57
C VAL A 244 6.15 4.50 23.65
N VAL A 245 6.42 4.84 24.90
CA VAL A 245 5.63 4.40 26.05
C VAL A 245 4.46 5.37 26.20
N LEU A 246 3.24 4.85 26.02
CA LEU A 246 2.03 5.68 26.05
C LEU A 246 1.64 6.09 27.47
N SER A 247 1.25 7.34 27.61
CA SER A 247 0.72 7.86 28.88
C SER A 247 -0.63 7.20 29.22
N PRO A 248 -0.93 6.97 30.51
CA PRO A 248 -2.23 6.42 30.95
C PRO A 248 -3.42 7.32 30.61
N SER A 249 -3.20 8.61 30.55
CA SER A 249 -4.19 9.61 30.10
C SER A 249 -3.44 10.72 29.36
N GLY A 250 -3.97 11.20 28.26
CA GLY A 250 -3.40 12.36 27.58
C GLY A 250 -3.24 13.49 28.61
N ALA A 251 -2.01 13.88 28.90
CA ALA A 251 -1.75 15.08 29.69
C ALA A 251 -2.16 16.28 28.83
N ALA A 252 -2.83 17.26 29.43
CA ALA A 252 -2.99 18.55 28.75
C ALA A 252 -1.61 19.07 28.35
N PRO A 253 -1.42 19.60 27.13
CA PRO A 253 -0.14 20.13 26.70
C PRO A 253 0.31 21.15 27.75
N THR A 254 1.47 20.92 28.34
CA THR A 254 2.12 21.92 29.22
C THR A 254 2.48 23.09 28.32
N SER A 255 1.72 24.17 28.44
CA SER A 255 2.05 25.47 27.82
C SER A 255 3.38 25.95 28.38
N HIS A 256 4.41 25.88 27.55
CA HIS A 256 5.68 26.59 27.75
C HIS A 256 5.67 27.90 27.01
#